data_f72db7adf7c236e07d7a2e5bc1fd3502
#
_entry.id   f72db7adf7c236e07d7a2e5bc1fd3502
#
_cell.length_a   1.000
_cell.length_b   1.000
_cell.length_c   1.000
_cell.angle_alpha   90.00
_cell.angle_beta   90.00
_cell.angle_gamma   90.00
#
_symmetry.space_group_name_H-M   'P 1'
#
loop_
_entity.id
_entity.type
_entity.pdbx_description
1 polymer ?
#
loop_
_entity_poly.entity_id
_entity_poly.type
_entity_poly.pdbx_seq_one_letter_code
_entity_poly.pdbx_strand_id
1 'polypeptide(L)'
;MLGVVTLQAQVAEQETVITESSIPAEDLYIDDIVRKRLIVDNRVLPYDHVREADIAWQTKIWRIVDTREKTNLVFRYPEKPFFSIIRELAENGDIALFKDEKFSEILSPEELDNILFSVDTSTYFDYDEYVEKVKVVKNEINWEDIKRYRLKEVWFFDEESSRMKVRILGIAPEKDEYDDLTGELKYSLPLFYIYYPEARQYLGKYRVFNEFNDVAPMAWSDLFESRFFTSYIYKKSNVNDLTLKMMYEGYDRAGIDRLLESDKIKQELFNFEHDLWSY
;
A
#
# COMPACT_ATOMS: atom_id res chain seq x y z
N MET A 1 -93.25 20.99 0.01
CA MET A 1 -91.98 21.71 -0.01
C MET A 1 -90.85 20.65 -0.01
N LEU A 2 -90.32 20.46 -1.19
CA LEU A 2 -89.16 19.52 -1.36
C LEU A 2 -87.86 20.31 -1.16
N GLY A 3 -87.10 19.91 -0.19
CA GLY A 3 -85.74 20.41 0.04
C GLY A 3 -84.70 19.62 -0.74
N VAL A 4 -84.06 20.28 -1.70
CA VAL A 4 -82.94 19.72 -2.47
C VAL A 4 -81.66 19.83 -1.62
N VAL A 5 -81.11 18.69 -1.27
CA VAL A 5 -79.78 18.59 -0.62
C VAL A 5 -78.75 18.45 -1.74
N THR A 6 -77.99 19.45 -2.01
CA THR A 6 -76.79 19.41 -2.89
C THR A 6 -75.64 18.83 -2.11
N LEU A 7 -75.21 17.64 -2.51
CA LEU A 7 -73.96 17.02 -2.08
C LEU A 7 -72.81 17.62 -2.84
N GLN A 8 -71.95 18.44 -2.20
CA GLN A 8 -70.69 18.85 -2.75
C GLN A 8 -69.63 17.76 -2.43
N ALA A 9 -69.20 17.09 -3.47
CA ALA A 9 -68.04 16.22 -3.39
C ALA A 9 -66.76 17.09 -3.34
N GLN A 10 -66.09 17.11 -2.22
CA GLN A 10 -64.72 17.60 -2.12
C GLN A 10 -63.83 16.56 -2.73
N VAL A 11 -63.24 16.83 -3.90
CA VAL A 11 -62.09 16.14 -4.42
C VAL A 11 -60.88 16.59 -3.61
N ALA A 12 -60.42 15.73 -2.70
CA ALA A 12 -59.14 15.96 -2.03
C ALA A 12 -58.05 15.61 -3.06
N GLU A 13 -57.39 16.64 -3.62
CA GLU A 13 -56.10 16.47 -4.26
C GLU A 13 -55.12 15.96 -3.23
N GLN A 14 -54.82 14.68 -3.30
CA GLN A 14 -53.64 14.12 -2.63
C GLN A 14 -52.42 14.59 -3.43
N GLU A 15 -51.83 15.71 -3.00
CA GLU A 15 -50.41 15.97 -3.29
C GLU A 15 -49.62 14.78 -2.78
N THR A 16 -49.15 13.93 -3.69
CA THR A 16 -48.12 12.95 -3.42
C THR A 16 -46.84 13.77 -3.16
N VAL A 17 -46.61 14.10 -1.89
CA VAL A 17 -45.30 14.53 -1.41
C VAL A 17 -44.36 13.36 -1.69
N ILE A 18 -43.60 13.47 -2.79
CA ILE A 18 -42.45 12.63 -3.02
C ILE A 18 -41.50 12.99 -1.89
N THR A 19 -41.53 12.25 -0.80
CA THR A 19 -40.50 12.26 0.22
C THR A 19 -39.20 11.94 -0.53
N GLU A 20 -38.35 12.94 -0.73
CA GLU A 20 -36.97 12.71 -1.16
C GLU A 20 -36.41 11.66 -0.23
N SER A 21 -36.23 10.46 -0.79
CA SER A 21 -35.60 9.38 -0.04
C SER A 21 -34.22 9.87 0.40
N SER A 22 -33.96 9.81 1.67
CA SER A 22 -32.65 10.15 2.28
C SER A 22 -31.55 9.16 1.88
N ILE A 23 -31.52 8.71 0.63
CA ILE A 23 -30.48 7.88 0.07
C ILE A 23 -29.32 8.86 -0.24
N PRO A 24 -28.12 8.67 0.30
CA PRO A 24 -26.97 9.48 -0.02
C PRO A 24 -26.80 9.56 -1.54
N ALA A 25 -26.44 10.74 -2.06
CA ALA A 25 -26.31 10.94 -3.51
C ALA A 25 -25.35 9.93 -4.18
N GLU A 26 -24.37 9.43 -3.43
CA GLU A 26 -23.44 8.37 -3.82
C GLU A 26 -24.13 7.03 -4.08
N ASP A 27 -25.35 6.84 -3.56
CA ASP A 27 -26.13 5.62 -3.74
C ASP A 27 -27.09 5.68 -4.92
N LEU A 28 -27.38 6.86 -5.47
CA LEU A 28 -28.33 7.04 -6.57
C LEU A 28 -27.72 6.78 -7.95
N TYR A 29 -26.46 7.17 -8.14
CA TYR A 29 -25.78 7.10 -9.43
C TYR A 29 -24.57 6.19 -9.35
N ILE A 30 -24.45 5.27 -10.30
CA ILE A 30 -23.29 4.37 -10.43
C ILE A 30 -22.68 4.58 -11.81
N ASP A 31 -21.36 4.73 -11.86
CA ASP A 31 -20.60 4.78 -13.11
C ASP A 31 -20.18 3.36 -13.54
N ASP A 32 -21.15 2.43 -13.53
CA ASP A 32 -20.98 1.04 -13.96
C ASP A 32 -22.34 0.40 -14.24
N ILE A 33 -22.35 -0.80 -14.83
CA ILE A 33 -23.55 -1.59 -15.08
C ILE A 33 -24.13 -2.15 -13.76
N VAL A 34 -23.28 -2.49 -12.79
CA VAL A 34 -23.62 -3.04 -11.48
C VAL A 34 -22.69 -2.53 -10.39
N ARG A 35 -23.19 -2.45 -9.16
CA ARG A 35 -22.35 -2.14 -7.99
C ARG A 35 -21.38 -3.28 -7.73
N LYS A 36 -20.08 -2.98 -7.75
CA LYS A 36 -19.02 -3.95 -7.46
C LYS A 36 -18.84 -4.11 -5.95
N ARG A 37 -19.43 -5.16 -5.36
CA ARG A 37 -19.35 -5.45 -3.92
C ARG A 37 -18.44 -6.63 -3.57
N LEU A 38 -18.04 -7.46 -4.52
CA LEU A 38 -17.32 -8.71 -4.27
C LEU A 38 -16.02 -8.53 -3.48
N ILE A 39 -15.33 -7.42 -3.67
CA ILE A 39 -14.08 -7.12 -2.93
C ILE A 39 -14.37 -6.53 -1.57
N VAL A 40 -15.36 -5.65 -1.44
CA VAL A 40 -15.73 -5.04 -0.16
C VAL A 40 -16.19 -6.12 0.84
N ASP A 41 -16.89 -7.14 0.34
CA ASP A 41 -17.34 -8.28 1.14
C ASP A 41 -16.30 -9.42 1.21
N ASN A 42 -15.13 -9.22 0.60
CA ASN A 42 -14.07 -10.23 0.57
C ASN A 42 -13.53 -10.50 1.99
N ARG A 43 -13.45 -11.80 2.31
CA ARG A 43 -12.84 -12.28 3.55
C ARG A 43 -11.54 -12.99 3.24
N VAL A 44 -10.43 -12.34 3.58
CA VAL A 44 -9.12 -12.94 3.41
C VAL A 44 -8.97 -14.13 4.36
N LEU A 45 -8.60 -15.29 3.81
CA LEU A 45 -8.36 -16.49 4.61
C LEU A 45 -7.12 -16.30 5.49
N PRO A 46 -7.12 -16.76 6.75
CA PRO A 46 -5.92 -16.72 7.58
C PRO A 46 -4.82 -17.60 6.97
N TYR A 47 -3.58 -17.28 7.30
CA TYR A 47 -2.46 -18.16 6.95
C TYR A 47 -2.59 -19.51 7.66
N ASP A 48 -2.13 -20.56 6.98
CA ASP A 48 -1.98 -21.87 7.61
C ASP A 48 -1.07 -21.77 8.83
N HIS A 49 -1.45 -22.48 9.89
CA HIS A 49 -0.61 -22.57 11.06
C HIS A 49 0.63 -23.42 10.74
N VAL A 50 1.80 -22.86 10.95
CA VAL A 50 3.08 -23.54 10.75
C VAL A 50 3.78 -23.62 12.10
N ARG A 51 4.16 -24.81 12.53
CA ARG A 51 4.93 -25.02 13.75
C ARG A 51 6.41 -24.81 13.46
N GLU A 52 7.16 -24.36 14.44
CA GLU A 52 8.61 -24.18 14.32
C GLU A 52 9.33 -25.47 13.88
N ALA A 53 8.84 -26.61 14.38
CA ALA A 53 9.40 -27.93 14.05
C ALA A 53 9.18 -28.34 12.58
N ASP A 54 8.20 -27.76 11.90
CA ASP A 54 7.87 -28.08 10.50
C ASP A 54 8.68 -27.21 9.51
N ILE A 55 9.49 -26.28 10.03
CA ILE A 55 10.33 -25.41 9.21
C ILE A 55 11.75 -26.00 9.14
N ALA A 56 12.03 -26.73 8.07
CA ALA A 56 13.37 -27.30 7.85
C ALA A 56 14.40 -26.25 7.44
N TRP A 57 13.97 -25.21 6.77
CA TRP A 57 14.85 -24.15 6.28
C TRP A 57 14.09 -22.83 6.14
N GLN A 58 14.76 -21.73 6.45
CA GLN A 58 14.22 -20.38 6.22
C GLN A 58 15.29 -19.35 5.92
N THR A 59 14.92 -18.33 5.16
CA THR A 59 15.75 -17.14 4.95
C THR A 59 14.87 -15.90 4.85
N LYS A 60 15.41 -14.76 5.27
CA LYS A 60 14.75 -13.46 5.10
C LYS A 60 15.31 -12.76 3.88
N ILE A 61 14.41 -12.19 3.10
CA ILE A 61 14.73 -11.47 1.87
C ILE A 61 14.02 -10.13 1.90
N TRP A 62 14.74 -9.11 1.49
CA TRP A 62 14.21 -7.77 1.33
C TRP A 62 14.25 -7.39 -0.14
N ARG A 63 13.11 -6.94 -0.62
CA ARG A 63 12.90 -6.55 -2.02
C ARG A 63 12.48 -5.09 -2.12
N ILE A 64 12.73 -4.52 -3.28
CA ILE A 64 12.21 -3.21 -3.66
C ILE A 64 11.30 -3.40 -4.87
N VAL A 65 10.09 -2.87 -4.74
CA VAL A 65 9.10 -2.72 -5.81
C VAL A 65 9.19 -1.29 -6.30
N ASP A 66 9.63 -1.08 -7.53
CA ASP A 66 9.66 0.25 -8.15
C ASP A 66 8.34 0.50 -8.88
N THR A 67 7.60 1.51 -8.45
CA THR A 67 6.28 1.85 -8.99
C THR A 67 6.31 2.42 -10.40
N ARG A 68 7.50 2.74 -10.93
CA ARG A 68 7.70 3.26 -12.29
C ARG A 68 7.77 2.14 -13.32
N GLU A 69 7.98 0.90 -12.89
CA GLU A 69 7.98 -0.26 -13.78
C GLU A 69 6.57 -0.54 -14.29
N LYS A 70 6.46 -0.96 -15.56
CA LYS A 70 5.18 -1.14 -16.25
C LYS A 70 4.19 -2.03 -15.49
N THR A 71 4.66 -3.14 -14.93
CA THR A 71 3.82 -4.08 -14.16
C THR A 71 3.33 -3.47 -12.84
N ASN A 72 4.10 -2.52 -12.29
CA ASN A 72 3.85 -1.92 -10.98
C ASN A 72 3.07 -0.59 -11.07
N LEU A 73 2.66 -0.15 -12.26
CA LEU A 73 1.92 1.10 -12.43
C LEU A 73 0.61 1.13 -11.63
N VAL A 74 0.05 -0.03 -11.33
CA VAL A 74 -1.16 -0.16 -10.50
C VAL A 74 -1.02 0.44 -9.10
N PHE A 75 0.22 0.51 -8.55
CA PHE A 75 0.50 1.16 -7.27
C PHE A 75 0.25 2.68 -7.30
N ARG A 76 0.29 3.26 -8.49
CA ARG A 76 0.13 4.70 -8.76
C ARG A 76 -1.18 5.01 -9.47
N TYR A 77 -2.17 4.13 -9.40
CA TYR A 77 -3.46 4.38 -10.04
C TYR A 77 -4.11 5.65 -9.47
N PRO A 78 -4.45 6.66 -10.32
CA PRO A 78 -4.79 8.01 -9.85
C PRO A 78 -6.01 8.09 -8.96
N GLU A 79 -7.04 7.26 -9.20
CA GLU A 79 -8.27 7.29 -8.39
C GLU A 79 -8.02 6.83 -6.96
N LYS A 80 -7.23 5.76 -6.77
CA LYS A 80 -6.91 5.22 -5.46
C LYS A 80 -5.50 4.62 -5.42
N PRO A 81 -4.45 5.46 -5.27
CA PRO A 81 -3.07 5.00 -5.17
C PRO A 81 -2.88 4.15 -3.91
N PHE A 82 -1.97 3.19 -3.96
CA PHE A 82 -1.71 2.30 -2.81
C PHE A 82 -1.29 3.06 -1.55
N PHE A 83 -0.48 4.11 -1.69
CA PHE A 83 -0.07 4.95 -0.56
C PHE A 83 -1.28 5.63 0.12
N SER A 84 -2.25 6.10 -0.66
CA SER A 84 -3.46 6.72 -0.11
C SER A 84 -4.32 5.72 0.66
N ILE A 85 -4.36 4.45 0.23
CA ILE A 85 -5.05 3.38 0.96
C ILE A 85 -4.36 3.11 2.30
N ILE A 86 -3.04 2.99 2.30
CA ILE A 86 -2.27 2.78 3.52
C ILE A 86 -2.49 3.93 4.51
N ARG A 87 -2.44 5.16 4.02
CA ARG A 87 -2.66 6.35 4.82
C ARG A 87 -4.06 6.36 5.42
N GLU A 88 -5.10 6.13 4.63
CA GLU A 88 -6.50 6.03 5.08
C GLU A 88 -6.66 4.99 6.21
N LEU A 89 -6.07 3.81 6.05
CA LEU A 89 -6.10 2.74 7.06
C LEU A 89 -5.33 3.13 8.35
N ALA A 90 -4.24 3.86 8.21
CA ALA A 90 -3.45 4.33 9.35
C ALA A 90 -4.18 5.45 10.12
N GLU A 91 -4.77 6.42 9.42
CA GLU A 91 -5.55 7.51 10.00
C GLU A 91 -6.81 6.98 10.73
N ASN A 92 -7.44 5.94 10.18
CA ASN A 92 -8.58 5.26 10.82
C ASN A 92 -8.19 4.40 12.03
N GLY A 93 -6.90 4.11 12.21
CA GLY A 93 -6.40 3.23 13.26
C GLY A 93 -6.63 1.74 12.98
N ASP A 94 -6.93 1.36 11.75
CA ASP A 94 -7.16 -0.02 11.34
C ASP A 94 -5.85 -0.83 11.29
N ILE A 95 -4.72 -0.17 11.01
CA ILE A 95 -3.40 -0.78 10.93
C ILE A 95 -2.41 -0.06 11.84
N ALA A 96 -1.55 -0.83 12.51
CA ALA A 96 -0.44 -0.29 13.28
C ALA A 96 0.75 0.02 12.35
N LEU A 97 1.34 1.20 12.54
CA LEU A 97 2.57 1.61 11.85
C LEU A 97 3.75 1.49 12.79
N PHE A 98 4.90 1.14 12.25
CA PHE A 98 6.15 0.93 12.99
C PHE A 98 7.26 1.81 12.46
N LYS A 99 8.18 2.22 13.36
CA LYS A 99 9.36 3.02 13.00
C LYS A 99 10.44 2.18 12.37
N ASP A 100 10.53 0.91 12.73
CA ASP A 100 11.61 0.02 12.36
C ASP A 100 11.13 -1.24 11.61
N GLU A 101 12.05 -1.85 10.86
CA GLU A 101 11.78 -3.08 10.11
C GLU A 101 11.59 -4.33 11.00
N LYS A 102 11.89 -4.23 12.31
CA LYS A 102 11.72 -5.32 13.28
C LYS A 102 10.34 -5.29 13.96
N PHE A 103 9.56 -4.24 13.71
CA PHE A 103 8.24 -4.01 14.30
C PHE A 103 8.29 -3.89 15.84
N SER A 104 9.39 -3.31 16.38
CA SER A 104 9.57 -3.19 17.82
C SER A 104 8.95 -1.92 18.41
N GLU A 105 8.91 -0.84 17.63
CA GLU A 105 8.39 0.45 18.05
C GLU A 105 7.19 0.88 17.19
N ILE A 106 6.04 1.07 17.84
CA ILE A 106 4.84 1.58 17.19
C ILE A 106 4.99 3.09 16.98
N LEU A 107 4.60 3.56 15.82
CA LEU A 107 4.54 4.97 15.47
C LEU A 107 3.29 5.59 16.10
N SER A 108 3.46 6.71 16.83
CA SER A 108 2.31 7.44 17.38
C SER A 108 1.61 8.27 16.29
N PRO A 109 0.32 8.60 16.45
CA PRO A 109 -0.41 9.44 15.48
C PRO A 109 0.26 10.81 15.28
N GLU A 110 0.81 11.42 16.34
CA GLU A 110 1.51 12.71 16.26
C GLU A 110 2.81 12.60 15.43
N GLU A 111 3.53 11.49 15.56
CA GLU A 111 4.72 11.23 14.76
C GLU A 111 4.37 10.93 13.31
N LEU A 112 3.26 10.26 13.07
CA LEU A 112 2.74 10.04 11.72
C LEU A 112 2.43 11.36 11.02
N ASP A 113 1.74 12.27 11.72
CA ASP A 113 1.46 13.60 11.20
C ASP A 113 2.75 14.37 10.86
N ASN A 114 3.77 14.28 11.71
CA ASN A 114 5.07 14.91 11.45
C ASN A 114 5.79 14.29 10.24
N ILE A 115 5.57 13.02 9.96
CA ILE A 115 6.14 12.35 8.77
C ILE A 115 5.37 12.75 7.52
N LEU A 116 4.02 12.77 7.59
CA LEU A 116 3.16 13.04 6.44
C LEU A 116 3.12 14.52 6.06
N PHE A 117 3.31 15.41 7.04
CA PHE A 117 3.28 16.86 6.81
C PHE A 117 4.64 17.47 7.11
N SER A 118 5.31 18.00 6.09
CA SER A 118 6.47 18.85 6.31
C SER A 118 6.02 20.30 6.53
N VAL A 119 6.53 20.91 7.58
CA VAL A 119 6.26 22.32 7.89
C VAL A 119 7.40 23.17 7.39
N ASP A 120 7.23 23.81 6.26
CA ASP A 120 8.17 24.80 5.75
C ASP A 120 7.83 26.19 6.29
N THR A 121 8.79 26.79 6.96
CA THR A 121 8.65 28.14 7.52
C THR A 121 9.44 29.11 6.67
N SER A 122 8.78 29.90 5.85
CA SER A 122 9.43 30.96 5.10
C SER A 122 9.12 32.31 5.73
N THR A 123 10.17 33.08 6.03
CA THR A 123 10.04 34.48 6.44
C THR A 123 10.00 35.35 5.20
N TYR A 124 9.00 36.20 5.09
CA TYR A 124 8.96 37.24 4.07
C TYR A 124 8.75 38.60 4.72
N PHE A 125 9.35 39.61 4.14
CA PHE A 125 9.22 40.98 4.61
C PHE A 125 7.98 41.62 3.96
N ASP A 126 7.04 42.01 4.81
CA ASP A 126 5.85 42.76 4.36
C ASP A 126 6.22 44.24 4.26
N TYR A 127 6.24 44.77 3.04
CA TYR A 127 6.59 46.17 2.78
C TYR A 127 5.51 47.15 3.19
N ASP A 128 4.26 46.73 3.38
CA ASP A 128 3.14 47.61 3.76
C ASP A 128 3.14 47.86 5.28
N GLU A 129 3.51 46.87 6.07
CA GLU A 129 3.55 46.94 7.54
C GLU A 129 4.97 47.09 8.11
N TYR A 130 6.01 46.99 7.29
CA TYR A 130 7.41 47.01 7.67
C TYR A 130 7.76 45.96 8.74
N VAL A 131 7.14 44.79 8.69
CA VAL A 131 7.36 43.70 9.66
C VAL A 131 7.73 42.43 8.91
N GLU A 132 8.64 41.64 9.47
CA GLU A 132 8.88 40.26 9.01
C GLU A 132 7.69 39.37 9.41
N LYS A 133 7.00 38.81 8.42
CA LYS A 133 5.93 37.83 8.63
C LYS A 133 6.44 36.42 8.34
N VAL A 134 6.05 35.52 9.21
CA VAL A 134 6.35 34.08 9.07
C VAL A 134 5.16 33.41 8.35
N LYS A 135 5.41 32.88 7.17
CA LYS A 135 4.44 32.06 6.45
C LYS A 135 4.78 30.60 6.73
N VAL A 136 3.89 29.95 7.45
CA VAL A 136 3.96 28.48 7.68
C VAL A 136 3.21 27.79 6.54
N VAL A 137 3.93 27.07 5.71
CA VAL A 137 3.33 26.25 4.64
C VAL A 137 3.42 24.80 5.09
N LYS A 138 2.28 24.14 5.26
CA LYS A 138 2.22 22.71 5.48
C LYS A 138 2.21 22.03 4.11
N ASN A 139 3.29 21.35 3.79
CA ASN A 139 3.40 20.52 2.60
C ASN A 139 3.08 19.09 2.98
N GLU A 140 2.08 18.51 2.34
CA GLU A 140 1.67 17.12 2.52
C GLU A 140 2.45 16.25 1.55
N ILE A 141 2.91 15.07 2.02
CA ILE A 141 3.52 14.07 1.13
C ILE A 141 2.45 13.53 0.19
N ASN A 142 2.68 13.73 -1.10
CA ASN A 142 1.82 13.22 -2.14
C ASN A 142 2.21 11.76 -2.48
N TRP A 143 1.25 10.95 -2.93
CA TRP A 143 1.50 9.61 -3.43
C TRP A 143 2.49 9.60 -4.62
N GLU A 144 2.62 10.69 -5.36
CA GLU A 144 3.59 10.86 -6.45
C GLU A 144 5.04 10.85 -5.98
N ASP A 145 5.28 11.24 -4.72
CA ASP A 145 6.61 11.26 -4.12
C ASP A 145 7.09 9.85 -3.75
N ILE A 146 6.13 8.91 -3.60
CA ILE A 146 6.42 7.52 -3.28
C ILE A 146 6.72 6.74 -4.56
N LYS A 147 8.00 6.55 -4.82
CA LYS A 147 8.46 5.86 -6.04
C LYS A 147 8.74 4.40 -5.83
N ARG A 148 8.94 3.97 -4.59
CA ARG A 148 9.31 2.60 -4.26
C ARG A 148 8.63 2.12 -2.99
N TYR A 149 8.47 0.80 -2.90
CA TYR A 149 8.05 0.10 -1.69
C TYR A 149 9.08 -0.96 -1.34
N ARG A 150 9.51 -0.99 -0.07
CA ARG A 150 10.31 -2.10 0.45
C ARG A 150 9.39 -3.20 0.94
N LEU A 151 9.72 -4.43 0.59
CA LEU A 151 9.06 -5.62 1.09
C LEU A 151 10.06 -6.43 1.90
N LYS A 152 9.64 -6.87 3.08
CA LYS A 152 10.36 -7.83 3.90
C LYS A 152 9.62 -9.15 3.86
N GLU A 153 10.29 -10.20 3.41
CA GLU A 153 9.72 -11.52 3.19
C GLU A 153 10.50 -12.58 3.97
N VAL A 154 9.80 -13.64 4.36
CA VAL A 154 10.40 -14.87 4.84
C VAL A 154 10.08 -15.97 3.85
N TRP A 155 11.12 -16.59 3.35
CA TRP A 155 11.07 -17.79 2.52
C TRP A 155 11.40 -18.97 3.42
N PHE A 156 10.55 -19.99 3.43
CA PHE A 156 10.74 -21.17 4.26
C PHE A 156 10.24 -22.41 3.56
N PHE A 157 10.91 -23.53 3.86
CA PHE A 157 10.47 -24.86 3.44
C PHE A 157 9.64 -25.48 4.54
N ASP A 158 8.42 -25.80 4.22
CA ASP A 158 7.45 -26.43 5.10
C ASP A 158 7.48 -27.94 4.86
N GLU A 159 7.95 -28.71 5.85
CA GLU A 159 8.06 -30.17 5.75
C GLU A 159 6.71 -30.86 5.64
N GLU A 160 5.67 -30.31 6.29
CA GLU A 160 4.33 -30.91 6.28
C GLU A 160 3.74 -30.92 4.86
N SER A 161 3.82 -29.78 4.17
CA SER A 161 3.33 -29.66 2.80
C SER A 161 4.39 -30.03 1.75
N SER A 162 5.65 -30.21 2.16
CA SER A 162 6.81 -30.43 1.28
C SER A 162 6.94 -29.37 0.19
N ARG A 163 6.71 -28.10 0.54
CA ARG A 163 6.72 -26.99 -0.41
C ARG A 163 7.50 -25.79 0.14
N MET A 164 8.09 -25.04 -0.79
CA MET A 164 8.60 -23.71 -0.50
C MET A 164 7.43 -22.74 -0.36
N LYS A 165 7.36 -22.06 0.78
CA LYS A 165 6.35 -21.03 1.05
C LYS A 165 7.01 -19.69 1.28
N VAL A 166 6.28 -18.62 0.94
CA VAL A 166 6.71 -17.24 1.16
C VAL A 166 5.66 -16.50 1.97
N ARG A 167 6.10 -15.76 2.98
CA ARG A 167 5.23 -14.84 3.71
C ARG A 167 5.83 -13.45 3.69
N ILE A 168 5.05 -12.48 3.25
CA ILE A 168 5.39 -11.07 3.39
C ILE A 168 5.15 -10.71 4.85
N LEU A 169 6.16 -10.16 5.51
CA LEU A 169 6.07 -9.68 6.88
C LEU A 169 5.86 -8.18 6.96
N GLY A 170 6.48 -7.43 6.06
CA GLY A 170 6.42 -5.98 6.13
C GLY A 170 6.43 -5.30 4.78
N ILE A 171 5.75 -4.16 4.74
CA ILE A 171 5.72 -3.24 3.61
C ILE A 171 6.10 -1.86 4.14
N ALA A 172 6.97 -1.14 3.43
CA ALA A 172 7.35 0.22 3.77
C ALA A 172 7.40 1.11 2.52
N PRO A 173 6.62 2.19 2.45
CA PRO A 173 6.76 3.19 1.40
C PRO A 173 8.09 3.93 1.55
N GLU A 174 8.76 4.18 0.43
CA GLU A 174 10.07 4.83 0.38
C GLU A 174 9.96 6.15 -0.37
N LYS A 175 10.39 7.23 0.30
CA LYS A 175 10.49 8.56 -0.27
C LYS A 175 11.93 8.83 -0.69
N ASP A 176 12.08 9.43 -1.86
CA ASP A 176 13.37 9.89 -2.37
C ASP A 176 13.61 11.33 -1.92
N GLU A 177 14.76 11.59 -1.32
CA GLU A 177 15.24 12.92 -1.00
C GLU A 177 16.27 13.35 -2.03
N TYR A 178 16.06 14.51 -2.61
CA TYR A 178 16.92 15.10 -3.61
C TYR A 178 17.73 16.26 -2.99
N ASP A 179 18.88 16.52 -3.55
CA ASP A 179 19.67 17.70 -3.19
C ASP A 179 19.06 18.95 -3.87
N ASP A 180 18.70 19.96 -3.08
CA ASP A 180 18.06 21.18 -3.56
C ASP A 180 18.93 21.98 -4.55
N LEU A 181 20.27 21.81 -4.51
CA LEU A 181 21.20 22.55 -5.34
C LEU A 181 21.53 21.83 -6.65
N THR A 182 21.69 20.50 -6.58
CA THR A 182 22.12 19.69 -7.73
C THR A 182 20.97 18.95 -8.40
N GLY A 183 19.84 18.75 -7.71
CA GLY A 183 18.72 17.94 -8.16
C GLY A 183 19.05 16.45 -8.22
N GLU A 184 20.20 16.03 -7.69
CA GLU A 184 20.57 14.62 -7.66
C GLU A 184 19.94 13.90 -6.47
N LEU A 185 19.70 12.59 -6.65
CA LEU A 185 19.18 11.73 -5.59
C LEU A 185 20.22 11.60 -4.47
N LYS A 186 19.92 12.15 -3.29
CA LYS A 186 20.79 12.09 -2.13
C LYS A 186 20.68 10.75 -1.40
N TYR A 187 19.47 10.38 -1.03
CA TYR A 187 19.14 9.09 -0.41
C TYR A 187 17.67 8.79 -0.53
N SER A 188 17.31 7.56 -0.21
CA SER A 188 15.93 7.11 -0.14
C SER A 188 15.68 6.49 1.21
N LEU A 189 14.64 6.94 1.90
CA LEU A 189 14.29 6.49 3.24
C LEU A 189 12.89 5.89 3.27
N PRO A 190 12.69 4.78 4.01
CA PRO A 190 11.36 4.32 4.34
C PRO A 190 10.71 5.31 5.31
N LEU A 191 9.44 5.64 5.06
CA LEU A 191 8.68 6.55 5.92
C LEU A 191 8.24 5.87 7.21
N PHE A 192 7.69 4.66 7.07
CA PHE A 192 7.24 3.80 8.17
C PHE A 192 7.13 2.36 7.67
N TYR A 193 6.93 1.43 8.57
CA TYR A 193 6.74 0.02 8.26
C TYR A 193 5.36 -0.43 8.68
N ILE A 194 4.74 -1.28 7.86
CA ILE A 194 3.43 -1.89 8.07
C ILE A 194 3.65 -3.38 8.31
N TYR A 195 3.05 -3.93 9.35
CA TYR A 195 3.02 -5.37 9.54
C TYR A 195 1.96 -5.99 8.65
N TYR A 196 2.40 -6.56 7.53
CA TYR A 196 1.52 -7.04 6.47
C TYR A 196 0.51 -8.13 6.91
N PRO A 197 0.84 -9.12 7.77
CA PRO A 197 -0.11 -10.15 8.19
C PRO A 197 -1.39 -9.59 8.83
N GLU A 198 -1.31 -8.47 9.55
CA GLU A 198 -2.47 -7.76 10.09
C GLU A 198 -3.16 -6.88 9.04
N ALA A 199 -2.38 -6.12 8.28
CA ALA A 199 -2.88 -5.22 7.24
C ALA A 199 -3.60 -5.97 6.11
N ARG A 200 -3.27 -7.24 5.88
CA ARG A 200 -3.79 -8.10 4.84
C ARG A 200 -5.32 -8.17 4.81
N GLN A 201 -5.97 -8.22 5.98
CA GLN A 201 -7.43 -8.29 6.09
C GLN A 201 -8.10 -7.02 5.58
N TYR A 202 -7.50 -5.88 5.87
CA TYR A 202 -7.99 -4.58 5.41
C TYR A 202 -7.68 -4.37 3.94
N LEU A 203 -6.47 -4.69 3.49
CA LEU A 203 -6.07 -4.60 2.09
C LEU A 203 -6.91 -5.51 1.16
N GLY A 204 -7.46 -6.59 1.70
CA GLY A 204 -8.40 -7.47 0.98
C GLY A 204 -9.72 -6.80 0.58
N LYS A 205 -10.07 -5.67 1.19
CA LYS A 205 -11.28 -4.89 0.89
C LYS A 205 -11.07 -3.81 -0.17
N TYR A 206 -9.82 -3.54 -0.55
CA TYR A 206 -9.49 -2.52 -1.55
C TYR A 206 -9.15 -3.17 -2.87
N ARG A 207 -9.83 -2.69 -3.91
CA ARG A 207 -9.66 -3.19 -5.27
C ARG A 207 -8.36 -2.65 -5.88
N VAL A 208 -7.70 -3.53 -6.64
CA VAL A 208 -6.61 -3.17 -7.55
C VAL A 208 -7.19 -2.92 -8.93
N PHE A 209 -6.73 -1.89 -9.62
CA PHE A 209 -7.06 -1.68 -11.02
C PHE A 209 -6.46 -2.79 -11.88
N ASN A 210 -7.27 -3.41 -12.73
CA ASN A 210 -6.83 -4.45 -13.65
C ASN A 210 -6.94 -3.95 -15.08
N GLU A 211 -5.80 -3.63 -15.67
CA GLU A 211 -5.70 -3.11 -17.05
C GLU A 211 -6.33 -4.02 -18.10
N PHE A 212 -6.39 -5.33 -17.84
CA PHE A 212 -6.88 -6.31 -18.81
C PHE A 212 -8.37 -6.58 -18.69
N ASN A 213 -8.95 -6.39 -17.51
CA ASN A 213 -10.36 -6.69 -17.27
C ASN A 213 -10.90 -5.97 -16.04
N ASP A 214 -11.66 -4.92 -16.26
CA ASP A 214 -12.30 -4.13 -15.20
C ASP A 214 -13.30 -4.92 -14.35
N VAL A 215 -13.84 -6.01 -14.87
CA VAL A 215 -14.81 -6.84 -14.13
C VAL A 215 -14.11 -7.81 -13.20
N ALA A 216 -12.88 -8.26 -13.52
CA ALA A 216 -12.18 -9.24 -12.70
C ALA A 216 -11.81 -8.64 -11.33
N PRO A 217 -12.41 -9.15 -10.23
CA PRO A 217 -12.09 -8.65 -8.91
C PRO A 217 -10.68 -9.13 -8.52
N MET A 218 -9.80 -8.18 -8.21
CA MET A 218 -8.50 -8.45 -7.61
C MET A 218 -8.31 -7.46 -6.46
N ALA A 219 -8.04 -7.97 -5.27
CA ALA A 219 -7.73 -7.15 -4.11
C ALA A 219 -6.23 -6.93 -3.97
N TRP A 220 -5.83 -5.94 -3.16
CA TRP A 220 -4.41 -5.73 -2.87
C TRP A 220 -3.76 -6.94 -2.17
N SER A 221 -4.52 -7.64 -1.30
CA SER A 221 -4.05 -8.91 -0.72
C SER A 221 -3.73 -9.95 -1.79
N ASP A 222 -4.57 -10.07 -2.81
CA ASP A 222 -4.41 -11.05 -3.88
C ASP A 222 -3.21 -10.73 -4.76
N LEU A 223 -2.98 -9.44 -5.04
CA LEU A 223 -1.81 -8.96 -5.78
C LEU A 223 -0.51 -9.34 -5.07
N PHE A 224 -0.45 -9.12 -3.75
CA PHE A 224 0.74 -9.45 -2.97
C PHE A 224 0.95 -10.97 -2.82
N GLU A 225 -0.11 -11.73 -2.55
CA GLU A 225 -0.04 -13.19 -2.38
C GLU A 225 0.28 -13.91 -3.71
N SER A 226 -0.32 -13.46 -4.81
CA SER A 226 -0.01 -14.00 -6.15
C SER A 226 1.33 -13.49 -6.70
N ARG A 227 1.95 -12.51 -5.99
CA ARG A 227 3.21 -11.88 -6.39
C ARG A 227 3.14 -11.23 -7.79
N PHE A 228 2.00 -10.67 -8.13
CA PHE A 228 1.77 -10.02 -9.41
C PHE A 228 2.40 -8.62 -9.44
N PHE A 229 3.71 -8.56 -9.20
CA PHE A 229 4.54 -7.35 -9.26
C PHE A 229 5.98 -7.71 -9.61
N THR A 230 6.69 -6.77 -10.22
CA THR A 230 8.12 -6.88 -10.44
C THR A 230 8.89 -6.28 -9.27
N SER A 231 10.01 -6.91 -8.92
CA SER A 231 10.85 -6.45 -7.81
C SER A 231 12.27 -6.96 -7.93
N TYR A 232 13.22 -6.26 -7.30
CA TYR A 232 14.59 -6.71 -7.17
C TYR A 232 14.97 -6.89 -5.70
N ILE A 233 15.85 -7.85 -5.43
CA ILE A 233 16.35 -8.11 -4.07
C ILE A 233 17.47 -7.11 -3.79
N TYR A 234 17.40 -6.42 -2.64
CA TYR A 234 18.47 -5.52 -2.21
C TYR A 234 19.21 -6.02 -0.96
N LYS A 235 18.67 -7.03 -0.26
CA LYS A 235 19.28 -7.64 0.92
C LYS A 235 18.77 -9.07 1.09
N LYS A 236 19.64 -9.97 1.47
CA LYS A 236 19.37 -11.34 1.97
C LYS A 236 19.96 -11.47 3.36
N SER A 237 19.37 -12.29 4.22
CA SER A 237 19.97 -12.60 5.54
C SER A 237 21.42 -13.01 5.39
N ASN A 238 22.31 -12.27 6.01
CA ASN A 238 23.75 -12.54 6.03
C ASN A 238 24.33 -12.21 7.42
N VAL A 239 25.51 -12.73 7.71
CA VAL A 239 26.15 -12.61 9.03
C VAL A 239 26.44 -11.16 9.43
N ASN A 240 26.77 -10.32 8.45
CA ASN A 240 27.13 -8.93 8.67
C ASN A 240 25.96 -7.95 8.55
N ASP A 241 24.77 -8.47 8.26
CA ASP A 241 23.53 -7.67 8.01
C ASP A 241 23.67 -6.58 6.93
N LEU A 242 24.55 -6.82 5.94
CA LEU A 242 24.85 -5.86 4.88
C LEU A 242 23.80 -5.93 3.75
N THR A 243 23.53 -4.77 3.17
CA THR A 243 22.75 -4.69 1.92
C THR A 243 23.68 -4.95 0.72
N LEU A 244 23.10 -5.33 -0.42
CA LEU A 244 23.88 -5.50 -1.65
C LEU A 244 24.58 -4.18 -2.06
N LYS A 245 23.98 -3.03 -1.72
CA LYS A 245 24.63 -1.73 -1.94
C LYS A 245 25.95 -1.60 -1.18
N MET A 246 25.96 -1.99 0.10
CA MET A 246 27.16 -1.94 0.94
C MET A 246 28.20 -2.97 0.54
N MET A 247 27.77 -4.17 0.07
CA MET A 247 28.70 -5.23 -0.36
C MET A 247 29.48 -4.85 -1.63
N TYR A 248 28.84 -4.09 -2.54
CA TYR A 248 29.43 -3.70 -3.83
C TYR A 248 29.81 -2.22 -3.88
N GLU A 249 29.90 -1.54 -2.74
CA GLU A 249 30.33 -0.15 -2.67
C GLU A 249 31.81 -0.04 -3.10
N GLY A 250 32.11 0.93 -3.98
CA GLY A 250 33.47 1.16 -4.48
C GLY A 250 33.88 0.34 -5.70
N TYR A 251 33.01 -0.52 -6.24
CA TYR A 251 33.27 -1.24 -7.49
C TYR A 251 32.82 -0.42 -8.70
N ASP A 252 33.57 -0.44 -9.79
CA ASP A 252 33.29 0.33 -11.01
C ASP A 252 31.90 0.02 -11.61
N ARG A 253 31.40 -1.22 -11.44
CA ARG A 253 30.11 -1.69 -11.94
C ARG A 253 29.09 -2.01 -10.85
N ALA A 254 29.19 -1.37 -9.69
CA ALA A 254 28.38 -1.66 -8.52
C ALA A 254 26.86 -1.76 -8.80
N GLY A 255 26.32 -0.97 -9.72
CA GLY A 255 24.92 -1.03 -10.14
C GLY A 255 24.55 -2.35 -10.80
N ILE A 256 25.36 -2.78 -11.76
CA ILE A 256 25.15 -4.03 -12.53
C ILE A 256 25.39 -5.24 -11.62
N ASP A 257 26.47 -5.22 -10.83
CA ASP A 257 26.84 -6.33 -9.95
C ASP A 257 25.75 -6.60 -8.90
N ARG A 258 25.10 -5.55 -8.37
CA ARG A 258 23.96 -5.69 -7.48
C ARG A 258 22.74 -6.33 -8.12
N LEU A 259 22.45 -6.00 -9.40
CA LEU A 259 21.35 -6.62 -10.15
C LEU A 259 21.65 -8.08 -10.44
N LEU A 260 22.88 -8.40 -10.87
CA LEU A 260 23.31 -9.78 -11.09
C LEU A 260 23.25 -10.62 -9.82
N GLU A 261 23.68 -10.07 -8.67
CA GLU A 261 23.57 -10.78 -7.40
C GLU A 261 22.12 -10.96 -6.96
N SER A 262 21.26 -9.96 -7.19
CA SER A 262 19.81 -10.10 -6.99
C SER A 262 19.23 -11.26 -7.79
N ASP A 263 19.60 -11.39 -9.07
CA ASP A 263 19.12 -12.48 -9.92
C ASP A 263 19.73 -13.84 -9.53
N LYS A 264 20.99 -13.85 -9.11
CA LYS A 264 21.62 -15.06 -8.57
C LYS A 264 20.91 -15.55 -7.32
N ILE A 265 20.55 -14.65 -6.38
CA ILE A 265 19.77 -15.02 -5.19
C ILE A 265 18.40 -15.60 -5.58
N LYS A 266 17.71 -15.01 -6.56
CA LYS A 266 16.45 -15.58 -7.08
C LYS A 266 16.66 -16.98 -7.66
N GLN A 267 17.73 -17.17 -8.42
CA GLN A 267 18.05 -18.47 -9.00
C GLN A 267 18.42 -19.52 -7.94
N GLU A 268 19.15 -19.12 -6.89
CA GLU A 268 19.46 -20.01 -5.75
C GLU A 268 18.17 -20.51 -5.07
N LEU A 269 17.19 -19.63 -4.85
CA LEU A 269 15.91 -20.01 -4.25
C LEU A 269 15.14 -20.98 -5.15
N PHE A 270 15.09 -20.69 -6.46
CA PHE A 270 14.43 -21.55 -7.42
C PHE A 270 15.10 -22.92 -7.52
N ASN A 271 16.43 -22.96 -7.58
CA ASN A 271 17.19 -24.21 -7.63
C ASN A 271 17.00 -25.03 -6.34
N PHE A 272 16.99 -24.35 -5.18
CA PHE A 272 16.75 -25.03 -3.91
C PHE A 272 15.38 -25.73 -3.90
N GLU A 273 14.33 -25.08 -4.37
CA GLU A 273 13.01 -25.71 -4.50
C GLU A 273 13.03 -26.87 -5.49
N HIS A 274 13.67 -26.69 -6.65
CA HIS A 274 13.77 -27.73 -7.67
C HIS A 274 14.55 -28.96 -7.17
N ASP A 275 15.67 -28.75 -6.47
CA ASP A 275 16.52 -29.84 -5.97
C ASP A 275 15.84 -30.68 -4.90
N LEU A 276 14.90 -30.11 -4.13
CA LEU A 276 14.10 -30.87 -3.17
C LEU A 276 13.14 -31.88 -3.81
N TRP A 277 12.82 -31.69 -5.11
CA TRP A 277 11.95 -32.59 -5.88
C TRP A 277 12.73 -33.61 -6.73
N SER A 278 14.06 -33.51 -6.75
CA SER A 278 14.91 -34.29 -7.66
C SER A 278 15.27 -35.68 -7.13
N TYR A 279 14.61 -36.19 -6.10
CA TYR A 279 14.83 -37.52 -5.53
C TYR A 279 13.82 -38.53 -6.02
#